data_d94b6f54b028ece883f7892658a43c98
#
_entry.id   d94b6f54b028ece883f7892658a43c98
#
_cell.length_a   1.000
_cell.length_b   1.000
_cell.length_c   1.000
_cell.angle_alpha   90.00
_cell.angle_beta   90.00
_cell.angle_gamma   90.00
#
_symmetry.space_group_name_H-M   'P 1'
#
loop_
_entity.id
_entity.type
_entity.pdbx_description
1 polymer ?
#
loop_
_entity_poly.entity_id
_entity_poly.type
_entity_poly.pdbx_seq_one_letter_code
_entity_poly.pdbx_strand_id
1 'polypeptide(L)'
;MADRRADTVRSPLDRAVERSGHALARARAEGGSAGRLRLRQMEITVVVAVQAGLAAALAALLAQRLLGPGAHVFAPAAAVGTIATAIGQRARRTLELLVGVGLGIVVGDVLRSLLGSGAWQTGLVVALAVAVALLVAGRGGALVGQAGGTAVLIATLAPVDPGLEVPRIFDALVGGLIGLFVVALLLPANPIRVLDRAAEPVVARLTAQLDAVARALTRRDADAAQRALEDLRGLEPDVGRLNEALSGAEEVVTIAPARWHRRAQYRRYADAMQHLERLILYARSLARRSATALQYDEAVPPSLPDAVARLGDSVREVRRACRDGADFARTRELVREGAELAGRAWGEGVGAFGEAMISDLRTADSELLRATGCGAEEANGMVRRAAGAGEAQERPPARARMRRTVRRSAVPSRTGRRPGVPSPARRPPTRAARPG
;
A
#
# COMPACT_ATOMS: atom_id res chain seq x y z
N MET A 1 -66.79 21.57 8.59
CA MET A 1 -66.32 22.70 9.38
C MET A 1 -65.39 22.16 10.48
N ALA A 2 -64.13 22.54 10.39
CA ALA A 2 -63.10 22.53 11.41
C ALA A 2 -62.69 21.19 12.07
N ASP A 3 -61.59 20.61 11.55
CA ASP A 3 -60.54 20.11 12.43
C ASP A 3 -59.18 20.53 11.87
N ARG A 4 -58.58 21.56 12.50
CA ARG A 4 -57.28 22.13 12.18
C ARG A 4 -56.30 21.79 13.28
N ARG A 5 -55.29 20.95 12.94
CA ARG A 5 -53.92 21.13 13.35
C ARG A 5 -53.61 21.31 14.84
N ALA A 6 -53.07 20.29 15.42
CA ALA A 6 -52.13 20.39 16.54
C ALA A 6 -50.69 20.17 16.01
N ASP A 7 -50.14 21.17 15.32
CA ASP A 7 -48.67 21.33 15.15
C ASP A 7 -48.15 21.84 16.51
N THR A 8 -47.70 20.91 17.34
CA THR A 8 -46.95 21.23 18.57
C THR A 8 -45.61 21.84 18.15
N VAL A 9 -45.55 23.17 18.19
CA VAL A 9 -44.32 23.97 18.12
C VAL A 9 -43.41 23.53 19.27
N ARG A 10 -42.46 22.63 18.99
CA ARG A 10 -41.44 22.24 19.96
C ARG A 10 -40.68 23.49 20.41
N SER A 11 -40.61 23.70 21.72
CA SER A 11 -40.01 24.89 22.30
C SER A 11 -38.51 25.00 21.94
N PRO A 12 -37.95 26.21 21.88
CA PRO A 12 -36.51 26.38 21.67
C PRO A 12 -35.67 25.66 22.74
N LEU A 13 -36.24 25.45 23.95
CA LEU A 13 -35.60 24.69 25.03
C LEU A 13 -35.54 23.19 24.73
N ASP A 14 -36.59 22.58 24.16
CA ASP A 14 -36.57 21.15 23.78
C ASP A 14 -35.50 20.87 22.70
N ARG A 15 -35.34 21.78 21.73
CA ARG A 15 -34.30 21.72 20.71
C ARG A 15 -32.87 21.94 21.25
N ALA A 16 -32.73 22.70 22.33
CA ALA A 16 -31.46 22.89 23.02
C ALA A 16 -31.06 21.65 23.85
N VAL A 17 -32.04 21.02 24.52
CA VAL A 17 -31.83 19.78 25.30
C VAL A 17 -31.53 18.61 24.40
N GLU A 18 -32.21 18.45 23.25
CA GLU A 18 -31.88 17.42 22.26
C GLU A 18 -30.47 17.63 21.68
N ARG A 19 -30.08 18.86 21.34
CA ARG A 19 -28.70 19.17 20.83
C ARG A 19 -27.62 18.89 21.86
N SER A 20 -27.87 19.26 23.13
CA SER A 20 -26.89 18.96 24.20
C SER A 20 -26.83 17.47 24.52
N GLY A 21 -27.92 16.73 24.43
CA GLY A 21 -27.95 15.26 24.55
C GLY A 21 -27.18 14.57 23.46
N HIS A 22 -27.32 15.00 22.19
CA HIS A 22 -26.56 14.49 21.07
C HIS A 22 -25.07 14.87 21.13
N ALA A 23 -24.73 16.06 21.62
CA ALA A 23 -23.35 16.49 21.84
C ALA A 23 -22.66 15.68 22.94
N LEU A 24 -23.34 15.42 24.05
CA LEU A 24 -22.86 14.57 25.14
C LEU A 24 -22.69 13.09 24.73
N ALA A 25 -23.63 12.57 23.94
CA ALA A 25 -23.53 11.22 23.39
C ALA A 25 -22.34 11.07 22.40
N ARG A 26 -22.12 12.07 21.56
CA ARG A 26 -20.92 12.12 20.66
C ARG A 26 -19.64 12.25 21.48
N ALA A 27 -19.57 13.15 22.45
CA ALA A 27 -18.40 13.32 23.31
C ALA A 27 -18.06 12.05 24.13
N ARG A 28 -19.09 11.28 24.59
CA ARG A 28 -18.90 9.98 25.23
C ARG A 28 -18.43 8.89 24.25
N ALA A 29 -18.96 8.87 23.03
CA ALA A 29 -18.53 7.94 22.00
C ALA A 29 -17.10 8.24 21.53
N GLU A 30 -16.74 9.51 21.39
CA GLU A 30 -15.38 9.98 21.04
C GLU A 30 -14.40 9.77 22.20
N GLY A 31 -14.78 10.02 23.44
CA GLY A 31 -13.97 9.77 24.64
C GLY A 31 -13.65 8.29 24.86
N GLY A 32 -14.61 7.42 24.59
CA GLY A 32 -14.42 5.96 24.67
C GLY A 32 -13.53 5.40 23.56
N SER A 33 -13.56 5.99 22.37
CA SER A 33 -12.68 5.63 21.25
C SER A 33 -11.26 6.18 21.44
N ALA A 34 -11.13 7.42 21.91
CA ALA A 34 -9.85 8.03 22.23
C ALA A 34 -9.14 7.34 23.41
N GLY A 35 -9.85 6.91 24.44
CA GLY A 35 -9.32 6.12 25.55
C GLY A 35 -8.79 4.75 25.09
N ARG A 36 -9.55 4.04 24.26
CA ARG A 36 -9.11 2.76 23.67
C ARG A 36 -7.92 2.92 22.73
N LEU A 37 -7.86 3.99 21.95
CA LEU A 37 -6.70 4.31 21.11
C LEU A 37 -5.46 4.60 21.95
N ARG A 38 -5.58 5.38 23.03
CA ARG A 38 -4.47 5.66 23.97
C ARG A 38 -3.97 4.40 24.66
N LEU A 39 -4.87 3.54 25.16
CA LEU A 39 -4.47 2.25 25.76
C LEU A 39 -3.74 1.35 24.77
N ARG A 40 -4.19 1.27 23.52
CA ARG A 40 -3.47 0.52 22.47
C ARG A 40 -2.13 1.15 22.10
N GLN A 41 -2.03 2.47 22.08
CA GLN A 41 -0.75 3.14 21.87
C GLN A 41 0.22 2.86 23.02
N MET A 42 -0.26 2.87 24.28
CA MET A 42 0.56 2.50 25.44
C MET A 42 1.03 1.05 25.37
N GLU A 43 0.18 0.11 24.99
CA GLU A 43 0.55 -1.30 24.80
C GLU A 43 1.66 -1.47 23.75
N ILE A 44 1.54 -0.81 22.60
CA ILE A 44 2.56 -0.83 21.54
C ILE A 44 3.86 -0.17 22.06
N THR A 45 3.75 0.96 22.73
CA THR A 45 4.92 1.68 23.28
C THR A 45 5.67 0.84 24.30
N VAL A 46 4.97 0.16 25.20
CA VAL A 46 5.58 -0.73 26.20
C VAL A 46 6.28 -1.91 25.54
N VAL A 47 5.64 -2.53 24.56
CA VAL A 47 6.25 -3.65 23.80
C VAL A 47 7.53 -3.20 23.09
N VAL A 48 7.50 -2.06 22.41
CA VAL A 48 8.69 -1.51 21.75
C VAL A 48 9.78 -1.15 22.74
N ALA A 49 9.44 -0.55 23.87
CA ALA A 49 10.40 -0.20 24.91
C ALA A 49 11.08 -1.44 25.50
N VAL A 50 10.32 -2.50 25.79
CA VAL A 50 10.85 -3.78 26.29
C VAL A 50 11.75 -4.44 25.23
N GLN A 51 11.35 -4.43 23.97
CA GLN A 51 12.17 -4.94 22.86
C GLN A 51 13.49 -4.17 22.73
N ALA A 52 13.44 -2.84 22.79
CA ALA A 52 14.62 -1.99 22.72
C ALA A 52 15.59 -2.25 23.89
N GLY A 53 15.06 -2.36 25.11
CA GLY A 53 15.86 -2.70 26.29
C GLY A 53 16.51 -4.08 26.20
N LEU A 54 15.75 -5.10 25.76
CA LEU A 54 16.26 -6.45 25.57
C LEU A 54 17.34 -6.51 24.48
N ALA A 55 17.10 -5.84 23.35
CA ALA A 55 18.08 -5.80 22.27
C ALA A 55 19.38 -5.08 22.69
N ALA A 56 19.26 -3.97 23.42
CA ALA A 56 20.42 -3.25 23.95
C ALA A 56 21.23 -4.13 24.92
N ALA A 57 20.55 -4.83 25.82
CA ALA A 57 21.20 -5.74 26.79
C ALA A 57 21.89 -6.91 26.04
N LEU A 58 21.23 -7.56 25.10
CA LEU A 58 21.80 -8.65 24.29
C LEU A 58 22.98 -8.16 23.43
N ALA A 59 22.86 -6.98 22.85
CA ALA A 59 23.92 -6.37 22.03
C ALA A 59 25.15 -6.06 22.92
N ALA A 60 24.95 -5.48 24.10
CA ALA A 60 26.04 -5.23 25.05
C ALA A 60 26.72 -6.51 25.48
N LEU A 61 25.96 -7.54 25.87
CA LEU A 61 26.50 -8.84 26.31
C LEU A 61 27.31 -9.52 25.20
N LEU A 62 26.80 -9.52 23.97
CA LEU A 62 27.49 -10.17 22.86
C LEU A 62 28.73 -9.39 22.45
N ALA A 63 28.65 -8.06 22.39
CA ALA A 63 29.80 -7.21 22.10
C ALA A 63 30.92 -7.41 23.13
N GLN A 64 30.58 -7.49 24.45
CA GLN A 64 31.54 -7.82 25.51
C GLN A 64 32.23 -9.16 25.30
N ARG A 65 31.47 -10.18 24.88
CA ARG A 65 32.02 -11.53 24.67
C ARG A 65 32.90 -11.64 23.44
N LEU A 66 32.61 -10.92 22.36
CA LEU A 66 33.31 -10.99 21.09
C LEU A 66 34.50 -10.03 20.98
N LEU A 67 34.37 -8.82 21.52
CA LEU A 67 35.29 -7.71 21.31
C LEU A 67 36.09 -7.32 22.57
N GLY A 68 35.76 -7.93 23.73
CA GLY A 68 36.44 -7.66 25.01
C GLY A 68 35.90 -6.45 25.79
N PRO A 69 36.44 -6.16 26.99
CA PRO A 69 35.83 -5.26 28.01
C PRO A 69 36.10 -3.75 27.76
N GLY A 70 36.01 -3.23 26.59
CA GLY A 70 36.24 -1.80 26.32
C GLY A 70 35.35 -1.13 25.28
N ALA A 71 34.57 -1.87 24.52
CA ALA A 71 33.99 -1.40 23.26
C ALA A 71 32.45 -1.48 23.20
N HIS A 72 31.72 -1.06 24.27
CA HIS A 72 30.29 -1.44 24.35
C HIS A 72 29.28 -0.35 24.07
N VAL A 73 29.69 0.84 23.61
CA VAL A 73 28.78 1.98 23.46
C VAL A 73 27.97 1.92 22.16
N PHE A 74 28.59 1.41 21.10
CA PHE A 74 27.99 1.43 19.76
C PHE A 74 27.00 0.29 19.54
N ALA A 75 27.23 -0.92 20.07
CA ALA A 75 26.32 -2.04 19.90
C ALA A 75 24.94 -1.80 20.52
N PRO A 76 24.78 -1.38 21.77
CA PRO A 76 23.47 -1.05 22.33
C PRO A 76 22.79 0.09 21.58
N ALA A 77 23.54 1.15 21.23
CA ALA A 77 22.99 2.28 20.51
C ALA A 77 22.48 1.89 19.11
N ALA A 78 23.25 1.08 18.37
CA ALA A 78 22.84 0.57 17.06
C ALA A 78 21.63 -0.38 17.16
N ALA A 79 21.56 -1.23 18.21
CA ALA A 79 20.42 -2.10 18.45
C ALA A 79 19.13 -1.33 18.72
N VAL A 80 19.19 -0.30 19.59
CA VAL A 80 18.05 0.58 19.86
C VAL A 80 17.64 1.37 18.63
N GLY A 81 18.60 1.94 17.90
CA GLY A 81 18.37 2.65 16.65
C GLY A 81 17.66 1.77 15.61
N THR A 82 18.07 0.51 15.48
CA THR A 82 17.44 -0.47 14.58
C THR A 82 15.99 -0.74 14.97
N ILE A 83 15.68 -0.86 16.27
CA ILE A 83 14.30 -1.09 16.74
C ILE A 83 13.44 0.15 16.56
N ALA A 84 13.95 1.34 16.88
CA ALA A 84 13.21 2.59 16.77
C ALA A 84 12.78 2.88 15.32
N THR A 85 13.60 2.49 14.34
CA THR A 85 13.31 2.67 12.90
C THR A 85 12.59 1.49 12.27
N ALA A 86 12.54 0.34 12.95
CA ALA A 86 11.88 -0.88 12.46
C ALA A 86 10.35 -0.77 12.31
N ILE A 87 9.75 0.36 12.62
CA ILE A 87 8.32 0.61 12.49
C ILE A 87 8.04 1.22 11.12
N GLY A 88 7.92 0.38 10.07
CA GLY A 88 7.33 0.78 8.78
C GLY A 88 8.11 0.53 7.49
N GLN A 89 9.44 0.64 7.46
CA GLN A 89 10.28 0.32 6.27
C GLN A 89 11.64 -0.19 6.75
N ARG A 90 11.72 -1.49 7.04
CA ARG A 90 12.66 -2.05 8.01
C ARG A 90 14.07 -2.32 7.47
N ALA A 91 14.22 -3.09 6.39
CA ALA A 91 15.53 -3.53 5.93
C ALA A 91 16.34 -2.39 5.31
N ARG A 92 15.73 -1.59 4.46
CA ARG A 92 16.41 -0.46 3.82
C ARG A 92 16.83 0.60 4.84
N ARG A 93 15.94 0.96 5.78
CA ARG A 93 16.25 1.91 6.85
C ARG A 93 17.31 1.38 7.82
N THR A 94 17.28 0.08 8.14
CA THR A 94 18.34 -0.55 8.95
C THR A 94 19.69 -0.49 8.24
N LEU A 95 19.74 -0.76 6.94
CA LEU A 95 20.95 -0.57 6.13
C LEU A 95 21.41 0.89 6.10
N GLU A 96 20.51 1.81 5.87
CA GLU A 96 20.79 3.27 5.90
C GLU A 96 21.34 3.69 7.27
N LEU A 97 20.81 3.16 8.36
CA LEU A 97 21.31 3.40 9.72
C LEU A 97 22.71 2.83 9.94
N LEU A 98 22.95 1.58 9.56
CA LEU A 98 24.26 0.94 9.73
C LEU A 98 25.33 1.65 8.90
N VAL A 99 25.00 2.04 7.66
CA VAL A 99 25.87 2.86 6.82
C VAL A 99 26.11 4.23 7.46
N GLY A 100 25.07 4.87 8.03
CA GLY A 100 25.18 6.13 8.75
C GLY A 100 26.09 6.05 9.97
N VAL A 101 25.95 4.98 10.79
CA VAL A 101 26.85 4.72 11.92
C VAL A 101 28.28 4.52 11.45
N GLY A 102 28.52 3.66 10.45
CA GLY A 102 29.85 3.41 9.90
C GLY A 102 30.49 4.67 9.35
N LEU A 103 29.73 5.46 8.60
CA LEU A 103 30.18 6.75 8.07
C LEU A 103 30.54 7.74 9.19
N GLY A 104 29.70 7.84 10.23
CA GLY A 104 29.93 8.69 11.39
C GLY A 104 31.19 8.28 12.17
N ILE A 105 31.46 6.96 12.29
CA ILE A 105 32.68 6.43 12.92
C ILE A 105 33.90 6.85 12.09
N VAL A 106 33.94 6.50 10.80
CA VAL A 106 35.10 6.77 9.93
C VAL A 106 35.39 8.26 9.84
N VAL A 107 34.39 9.07 9.53
CA VAL A 107 34.58 10.53 9.42
C VAL A 107 34.91 11.15 10.77
N GLY A 108 34.28 10.69 11.85
CA GLY A 108 34.54 11.17 13.20
C GLY A 108 35.96 10.88 13.65
N ASP A 109 36.43 9.63 13.50
CA ASP A 109 37.79 9.24 13.90
C ASP A 109 38.87 9.90 13.08
N VAL A 110 38.73 9.94 11.73
CA VAL A 110 39.70 10.63 10.85
C VAL A 110 39.80 12.12 11.17
N LEU A 111 38.67 12.80 11.31
CA LEU A 111 38.67 14.23 11.58
C LEU A 111 39.22 14.54 12.99
N ARG A 112 38.88 13.72 13.98
CA ARG A 112 39.41 13.88 15.34
C ARG A 112 40.91 13.64 15.41
N SER A 113 41.44 12.67 14.67
CA SER A 113 42.90 12.43 14.61
C SER A 113 43.65 13.60 13.96
N LEU A 114 43.03 14.32 13.04
CA LEU A 114 43.63 15.47 12.36
C LEU A 114 43.47 16.79 13.13
N LEU A 115 42.32 17.00 13.76
CA LEU A 115 41.93 18.26 14.36
C LEU A 115 42.11 18.32 15.90
N GLY A 116 42.29 17.16 16.54
CA GLY A 116 42.35 17.02 17.99
C GLY A 116 40.96 17.09 18.65
N SER A 117 40.92 17.38 19.96
CA SER A 117 39.71 17.43 20.78
C SER A 117 39.45 18.85 21.31
N GLY A 118 38.20 19.33 21.22
CA GLY A 118 37.78 20.63 21.72
C GLY A 118 36.36 20.98 21.20
N ALA A 119 35.75 22.00 21.74
CA ALA A 119 34.37 22.35 21.47
C ALA A 119 34.13 22.73 19.99
N TRP A 120 35.00 23.53 19.41
CA TRP A 120 34.88 23.93 18.00
C TRP A 120 35.24 22.80 17.04
N GLN A 121 36.21 21.95 17.40
CA GLN A 121 36.56 20.72 16.65
C GLN A 121 35.39 19.76 16.60
N THR A 122 34.70 19.52 17.72
CA THR A 122 33.48 18.70 17.77
C THR A 122 32.42 19.23 16.81
N GLY A 123 32.19 20.54 16.80
CA GLY A 123 31.25 21.18 15.87
C GLY A 123 31.62 20.95 14.40
N LEU A 124 32.90 21.07 14.06
CA LEU A 124 33.40 20.87 12.70
C LEU A 124 33.31 19.39 12.28
N VAL A 125 33.68 18.46 13.16
CA VAL A 125 33.57 17.00 12.92
C VAL A 125 32.12 16.61 12.60
N VAL A 126 31.18 17.09 13.41
CA VAL A 126 29.75 16.81 13.23
C VAL A 126 29.22 17.43 11.93
N ALA A 127 29.59 18.69 11.64
CA ALA A 127 29.17 19.37 10.40
C ALA A 127 29.67 18.63 9.16
N LEU A 128 30.91 18.17 9.14
CA LEU A 128 31.49 17.42 8.03
C LEU A 128 30.89 16.01 7.91
N ALA A 129 30.65 15.30 9.03
CA ALA A 129 29.98 13.99 9.00
C ALA A 129 28.56 14.10 8.42
N VAL A 130 27.79 15.12 8.82
CA VAL A 130 26.47 15.43 8.27
C VAL A 130 26.56 15.79 6.79
N ALA A 131 27.52 16.61 6.38
CA ALA A 131 27.70 16.99 4.98
C ALA A 131 28.02 15.77 4.10
N VAL A 132 28.93 14.90 4.53
CA VAL A 132 29.25 13.66 3.82
C VAL A 132 28.04 12.73 3.76
N ALA A 133 27.30 12.59 4.86
CA ALA A 133 26.08 11.79 4.89
C ALA A 133 25.00 12.32 3.93
N LEU A 134 24.85 13.64 3.81
CA LEU A 134 23.94 14.27 2.84
C LEU A 134 24.37 14.04 1.39
N LEU A 135 25.67 14.06 1.11
CA LEU A 135 26.21 13.77 -0.23
C LEU A 135 25.97 12.31 -0.63
N VAL A 136 26.09 11.37 0.30
CA VAL A 136 25.94 9.92 0.05
C VAL A 136 24.46 9.54 -0.07
N ALA A 137 23.60 10.04 0.82
CA ALA A 137 22.19 9.63 0.94
C ALA A 137 21.20 10.62 0.33
N GLY A 138 21.64 11.76 -0.14
CA GLY A 138 20.75 12.83 -0.53
C GLY A 138 19.95 13.34 0.69
N ARG A 139 18.61 13.41 0.54
CA ARG A 139 17.73 13.91 1.62
C ARG A 139 17.27 12.86 2.63
N GLY A 140 17.93 11.71 2.73
CA GLY A 140 17.58 10.61 3.64
C GLY A 140 17.83 10.95 5.12
N GLY A 141 16.80 11.42 5.86
CA GLY A 141 16.94 11.93 7.23
C GLY A 141 17.50 10.93 8.26
N ALA A 142 17.24 9.61 8.12
CA ALA A 142 17.69 8.60 9.06
C ALA A 142 19.22 8.39 9.03
N LEU A 143 19.82 8.29 7.85
CA LEU A 143 21.27 8.14 7.67
C LEU A 143 22.02 9.38 8.20
N VAL A 144 21.53 10.56 7.86
CA VAL A 144 22.13 11.84 8.26
C VAL A 144 22.10 12.02 9.77
N GLY A 145 20.94 11.77 10.40
CA GLY A 145 20.80 11.86 11.86
C GLY A 145 21.71 10.87 12.59
N GLN A 146 21.85 9.66 12.06
CA GLN A 146 22.69 8.63 12.66
C GLN A 146 24.20 8.93 12.49
N ALA A 147 24.62 9.39 11.32
CA ALA A 147 26.00 9.79 11.08
C ALA A 147 26.41 10.95 11.98
N GLY A 148 25.57 11.99 12.09
CA GLY A 148 25.80 13.13 12.98
C GLY A 148 25.86 12.71 14.45
N GLY A 149 24.89 11.92 14.92
CA GLY A 149 24.86 11.43 16.30
C GLY A 149 26.07 10.57 16.66
N THR A 150 26.51 9.69 15.76
CA THR A 150 27.71 8.86 15.94
C THR A 150 28.98 9.71 15.95
N ALA A 151 29.06 10.70 15.06
CA ALA A 151 30.20 11.64 15.05
C ALA A 151 30.30 12.44 16.34
N VAL A 152 29.18 12.88 16.95
CA VAL A 152 29.15 13.49 18.28
C VAL A 152 29.71 12.57 19.35
N LEU A 153 29.24 11.31 19.37
CA LEU A 153 29.72 10.33 20.35
C LEU A 153 31.22 10.10 20.24
N ILE A 154 31.75 9.99 19.03
CA ILE A 154 33.19 9.84 18.82
C ILE A 154 33.96 11.08 19.23
N ALA A 155 33.47 12.26 18.85
CA ALA A 155 34.14 13.52 19.18
C ALA A 155 34.20 13.80 20.68
N THR A 156 33.20 13.31 21.48
CA THR A 156 33.05 13.65 22.88
C THR A 156 33.46 12.54 23.83
N LEU A 157 33.20 11.26 23.54
CA LEU A 157 33.31 10.16 24.47
C LEU A 157 34.43 9.15 24.14
N ALA A 158 34.89 9.10 22.88
CA ALA A 158 35.86 8.09 22.51
C ALA A 158 37.29 8.45 22.96
N PRO A 159 38.05 7.53 23.60
CA PRO A 159 39.48 7.69 23.84
C PRO A 159 40.23 7.85 22.51
N VAL A 160 41.34 8.62 22.52
CA VAL A 160 42.20 8.81 21.35
C VAL A 160 43.17 7.63 21.21
N ASP A 161 42.65 6.42 21.02
CA ASP A 161 43.49 5.25 20.76
C ASP A 161 43.49 4.92 19.26
N PRO A 162 44.64 5.03 18.58
CA PRO A 162 44.76 4.62 17.18
C PRO A 162 44.50 3.12 17.03
N GLY A 163 43.63 2.73 16.13
CA GLY A 163 43.33 1.33 15.84
C GLY A 163 42.03 0.78 16.39
N LEU A 164 41.20 1.60 17.07
CA LEU A 164 39.88 1.20 17.55
C LEU A 164 38.73 1.42 16.53
N GLU A 165 39.01 1.96 15.36
CA GLU A 165 38.01 2.25 14.31
C GLU A 165 37.33 0.96 13.83
N VAL A 166 38.12 -0.06 13.52
CA VAL A 166 37.62 -1.36 13.03
C VAL A 166 36.79 -2.07 14.12
N PRO A 167 37.23 -2.21 15.36
CA PRO A 167 36.40 -2.75 16.44
C PRO A 167 35.08 -2.00 16.65
N ARG A 168 35.04 -0.65 16.55
CA ARG A 168 33.82 0.15 16.68
C ARG A 168 32.81 -0.11 15.58
N ILE A 169 33.27 -0.29 14.34
CA ILE A 169 32.39 -0.68 13.22
C ILE A 169 31.80 -2.07 13.46
N PHE A 170 32.62 -3.03 13.91
CA PHE A 170 32.13 -4.36 14.27
C PHE A 170 31.15 -4.34 15.44
N ASP A 171 31.39 -3.52 16.46
CA ASP A 171 30.49 -3.31 17.59
C ASP A 171 29.11 -2.80 17.10
N ALA A 172 29.10 -1.78 16.23
CA ALA A 172 27.87 -1.26 15.64
C ALA A 172 27.13 -2.31 14.76
N LEU A 173 27.87 -3.10 13.98
CA LEU A 173 27.29 -4.17 13.16
C LEU A 173 26.67 -5.28 14.03
N VAL A 174 27.35 -5.71 15.08
CA VAL A 174 26.82 -6.68 16.05
C VAL A 174 25.52 -6.15 16.67
N GLY A 175 25.51 -4.88 17.09
CA GLY A 175 24.31 -4.23 17.63
C GLY A 175 23.16 -4.18 16.63
N GLY A 176 23.42 -3.78 15.41
CA GLY A 176 22.42 -3.72 14.35
C GLY A 176 21.84 -5.10 14.01
N LEU A 177 22.69 -6.13 13.91
CA LEU A 177 22.25 -7.51 13.68
C LEU A 177 21.40 -8.05 14.82
N ILE A 178 21.77 -7.78 16.07
CA ILE A 178 20.98 -8.17 17.24
C ILE A 178 19.66 -7.42 17.27
N GLY A 179 19.66 -6.11 17.01
CA GLY A 179 18.43 -5.33 16.90
C GLY A 179 17.47 -5.93 15.85
N LEU A 180 17.99 -6.26 14.67
CA LEU A 180 17.23 -6.91 13.60
C LEU A 180 16.71 -8.30 14.03
N PHE A 181 17.55 -9.10 14.69
CA PHE A 181 17.18 -10.42 15.20
C PHE A 181 16.07 -10.34 16.26
N VAL A 182 16.18 -9.42 17.21
CA VAL A 182 15.18 -9.20 18.26
C VAL A 182 13.86 -8.72 17.63
N VAL A 183 13.92 -7.80 16.68
CA VAL A 183 12.74 -7.37 15.92
C VAL A 183 12.10 -8.54 15.14
N ALA A 184 12.90 -9.35 14.48
CA ALA A 184 12.38 -10.49 13.70
C ALA A 184 11.76 -11.58 14.61
N LEU A 185 12.33 -11.78 15.81
CA LEU A 185 11.89 -12.82 16.76
C LEU A 185 10.69 -12.36 17.62
N LEU A 186 10.76 -11.15 18.16
CA LEU A 186 9.81 -10.64 19.15
C LEU A 186 8.64 -9.85 18.58
N LEU A 187 8.59 -9.61 17.25
CA LEU A 187 7.40 -9.01 16.65
C LEU A 187 6.26 -10.04 16.58
N PRO A 188 5.31 -10.00 17.53
CA PRO A 188 4.19 -10.94 17.58
C PRO A 188 3.16 -10.66 16.48
N ALA A 189 3.34 -9.60 15.71
CA ALA A 189 2.36 -9.17 14.73
C ALA A 189 2.20 -10.22 13.62
N ASN A 190 1.08 -10.91 13.64
CA ASN A 190 0.63 -11.70 12.51
C ASN A 190 0.41 -10.73 11.33
N PRO A 191 1.23 -10.79 10.26
CA PRO A 191 1.16 -9.83 9.16
C PRO A 191 -0.25 -9.76 8.55
N ILE A 192 -0.95 -10.90 8.50
CA ILE A 192 -2.33 -10.97 8.00
C ILE A 192 -3.30 -10.19 8.90
N ARG A 193 -3.14 -10.25 10.23
CA ARG A 193 -3.98 -9.45 11.16
C ARG A 193 -3.73 -7.95 11.03
N VAL A 194 -2.49 -7.55 10.78
CA VAL A 194 -2.15 -6.14 10.54
C VAL A 194 -2.81 -5.65 9.26
N LEU A 195 -2.69 -6.43 8.19
CA LEU A 195 -3.33 -6.14 6.92
C LEU A 195 -4.85 -6.08 7.03
N ASP A 196 -5.48 -7.06 7.69
CA ASP A 196 -6.93 -7.09 7.86
C ASP A 196 -7.44 -5.87 8.65
N ARG A 197 -6.72 -5.46 9.70
CA ARG A 197 -7.05 -4.23 10.45
C ARG A 197 -6.92 -2.96 9.61
N ALA A 198 -5.94 -2.91 8.71
CA ALA A 198 -5.76 -1.77 7.80
C ALA A 198 -6.79 -1.77 6.66
N ALA A 199 -7.18 -2.94 6.17
CA ALA A 199 -8.18 -3.10 5.11
C ALA A 199 -9.62 -2.89 5.62
N GLU A 200 -9.88 -3.17 6.90
CA GLU A 200 -11.23 -3.07 7.48
C GLU A 200 -11.91 -1.72 7.23
N PRO A 201 -11.32 -0.55 7.58
CA PRO A 201 -11.99 0.73 7.38
C PRO A 201 -12.23 1.02 5.90
N VAL A 202 -11.31 0.63 5.01
CA VAL A 202 -11.46 0.82 3.56
C VAL A 202 -12.63 0.01 3.04
N VAL A 203 -12.66 -1.30 3.34
CA VAL A 203 -13.72 -2.20 2.86
C VAL A 203 -15.06 -1.85 3.50
N ALA A 204 -15.11 -1.55 4.80
CA ALA A 204 -16.34 -1.19 5.49
C ALA A 204 -16.97 0.09 4.92
N ARG A 205 -16.15 1.13 4.68
CA ARG A 205 -16.65 2.38 4.08
C ARG A 205 -17.06 2.18 2.62
N LEU A 206 -16.23 1.48 1.82
CA LEU A 206 -16.56 1.19 0.42
C LEU A 206 -17.90 0.46 0.30
N THR A 207 -18.10 -0.61 1.07
CA THR A 207 -19.33 -1.41 0.99
C THR A 207 -20.53 -0.67 1.56
N ALA A 208 -20.37 0.14 2.61
CA ALA A 208 -21.43 1.00 3.14
C ALA A 208 -21.91 2.02 2.09
N GLN A 209 -20.99 2.56 1.29
CA GLN A 209 -21.35 3.51 0.23
C GLN A 209 -21.95 2.82 -0.99
N LEU A 210 -21.54 1.61 -1.35
CA LEU A 210 -22.22 0.81 -2.37
C LEU A 210 -23.65 0.51 -1.95
N ASP A 211 -23.87 0.12 -0.69
CA ASP A 211 -25.21 -0.07 -0.14
C ASP A 211 -26.02 1.25 -0.13
N ALA A 212 -25.38 2.39 0.13
CA ALA A 212 -26.04 3.71 0.07
C ALA A 212 -26.45 4.06 -1.35
N VAL A 213 -25.59 3.80 -2.35
CA VAL A 213 -25.91 3.98 -3.77
C VAL A 213 -27.08 3.08 -4.19
N ALA A 214 -27.08 1.80 -3.80
CA ALA A 214 -28.18 0.88 -4.09
C ALA A 214 -29.50 1.40 -3.51
N ARG A 215 -29.50 1.86 -2.25
CA ARG A 215 -30.69 2.46 -1.62
C ARG A 215 -31.12 3.76 -2.29
N ALA A 216 -30.17 4.61 -2.69
CA ALA A 216 -30.45 5.85 -3.40
C ALA A 216 -31.15 5.59 -4.75
N LEU A 217 -30.68 4.60 -5.51
CA LEU A 217 -31.32 4.16 -6.75
C LEU A 217 -32.76 3.64 -6.49
N THR A 218 -32.97 2.81 -5.47
CA THR A 218 -34.30 2.28 -5.10
C THR A 218 -35.26 3.38 -4.67
N ARG A 219 -34.78 4.39 -3.91
CA ARG A 219 -35.60 5.49 -3.39
C ARG A 219 -35.69 6.68 -4.33
N ARG A 220 -34.96 6.65 -5.43
CA ARG A 220 -34.81 7.76 -6.38
C ARG A 220 -34.31 9.05 -5.72
N ASP A 221 -33.31 8.92 -4.79
CA ASP A 221 -32.72 10.00 -4.01
C ASP A 221 -31.35 10.38 -4.59
N ALA A 222 -31.30 11.41 -5.45
CA ALA A 222 -30.08 11.91 -6.08
C ALA A 222 -29.08 12.47 -5.04
N ASP A 223 -29.57 13.13 -3.99
CA ASP A 223 -28.73 13.72 -2.95
C ASP A 223 -28.03 12.62 -2.11
N ALA A 224 -28.72 11.51 -1.84
CA ALA A 224 -28.12 10.37 -1.17
C ALA A 224 -26.99 9.75 -2.02
N ALA A 225 -27.18 9.63 -3.34
CA ALA A 225 -26.14 9.15 -4.26
C ALA A 225 -24.93 10.11 -4.31
N GLN A 226 -25.19 11.43 -4.29
CA GLN A 226 -24.14 12.45 -4.26
C GLN A 226 -23.33 12.40 -2.94
N ARG A 227 -24.00 12.26 -1.79
CA ARG A 227 -23.32 12.07 -0.50
C ARG A 227 -22.44 10.81 -0.50
N ALA A 228 -22.94 9.71 -1.04
CA ALA A 228 -22.14 8.48 -1.16
C ALA A 228 -20.87 8.68 -2.02
N LEU A 229 -20.96 9.47 -3.08
CA LEU A 229 -19.80 9.84 -3.89
C LEU A 229 -18.76 10.66 -3.10
N GLU A 230 -19.20 11.60 -2.29
CA GLU A 230 -18.32 12.44 -1.46
C GLU A 230 -17.60 11.60 -0.40
N ASP A 231 -18.32 10.69 0.26
CA ASP A 231 -17.74 9.75 1.22
C ASP A 231 -16.72 8.80 0.57
N LEU A 232 -16.98 8.32 -0.66
CA LEU A 232 -16.03 7.51 -1.42
C LEU A 232 -14.75 8.28 -1.81
N ARG A 233 -14.84 9.58 -2.04
CA ARG A 233 -13.66 10.43 -2.27
C ARG A 233 -12.80 10.57 -1.03
N GLY A 234 -13.41 10.55 0.16
CA GLY A 234 -12.72 10.60 1.44
C GLY A 234 -11.98 9.33 1.85
N LEU A 235 -11.89 8.28 0.99
CA LEU A 235 -11.19 7.02 1.29
C LEU A 235 -9.66 7.08 1.13
N GLU A 236 -9.11 8.11 0.49
CA GLU A 236 -7.67 8.18 0.17
C GLU A 236 -6.74 8.00 1.37
N PRO A 237 -6.98 8.63 2.55
CA PRO A 237 -6.13 8.42 3.72
C PRO A 237 -6.17 6.98 4.25
N ASP A 238 -7.32 6.29 4.13
CA ASP A 238 -7.47 4.89 4.55
C ASP A 238 -6.73 3.95 3.60
N VAL A 239 -6.79 4.21 2.29
CA VAL A 239 -6.02 3.49 1.26
C VAL A 239 -4.51 3.70 1.46
N GLY A 240 -4.07 4.92 1.78
CA GLY A 240 -2.68 5.20 2.11
C GLY A 240 -2.17 4.35 3.29
N ARG A 241 -2.95 4.27 4.38
CA ARG A 241 -2.62 3.41 5.53
C ARG A 241 -2.59 1.91 5.19
N LEU A 242 -3.49 1.46 4.31
CA LEU A 242 -3.49 0.08 3.83
C LEU A 242 -2.22 -0.23 3.02
N ASN A 243 -1.79 0.67 2.14
CA ASN A 243 -0.58 0.51 1.35
C ASN A 243 0.69 0.50 2.22
N GLU A 244 0.75 1.33 3.26
CA GLU A 244 1.82 1.27 4.26
C GLU A 244 1.84 -0.07 5.00
N ALA A 245 0.66 -0.59 5.37
CA ALA A 245 0.54 -1.89 6.03
C ALA A 245 0.95 -3.05 5.09
N LEU A 246 0.60 -2.98 3.79
CA LEU A 246 1.02 -3.96 2.78
C LEU A 246 2.55 -3.99 2.64
N SER A 247 3.19 -2.83 2.50
CA SER A 247 4.64 -2.73 2.41
C SER A 247 5.34 -3.26 3.66
N GLY A 248 4.83 -2.93 4.85
CA GLY A 248 5.36 -3.44 6.11
C GLY A 248 5.18 -4.96 6.29
N ALA A 249 4.06 -5.51 5.83
CA ALA A 249 3.79 -6.95 5.89
C ALA A 249 4.67 -7.74 4.89
N GLU A 250 4.92 -7.20 3.70
CA GLU A 250 5.83 -7.78 2.70
C GLU A 250 7.23 -7.96 3.26
N GLU A 251 7.74 -6.94 3.90
CA GLU A 251 9.06 -6.96 4.49
C GLU A 251 9.17 -8.03 5.59
N VAL A 252 8.16 -8.12 6.48
CA VAL A 252 8.13 -9.15 7.55
C VAL A 252 8.12 -10.56 6.99
N VAL A 253 7.31 -10.82 5.95
CA VAL A 253 7.18 -12.15 5.33
C VAL A 253 8.45 -12.50 4.53
N THR A 254 9.20 -11.50 4.03
CA THR A 254 10.43 -11.71 3.27
C THR A 254 11.62 -11.99 4.17
N ILE A 255 11.77 -11.24 5.27
CA ILE A 255 12.97 -11.28 6.13
C ILE A 255 12.85 -12.35 7.22
N ALA A 256 11.65 -12.65 7.76
CA ALA A 256 11.48 -13.56 8.87
C ALA A 256 11.26 -15.02 8.43
N PRO A 257 12.28 -15.93 8.53
CA PRO A 257 12.17 -17.34 8.13
C PRO A 257 11.04 -18.08 8.84
N ALA A 258 10.79 -17.79 10.11
CA ALA A 258 9.73 -18.38 10.91
C ALA A 258 8.30 -18.13 10.34
N ARG A 259 8.16 -17.23 9.37
CA ARG A 259 6.86 -16.83 8.78
C ARG A 259 6.72 -17.16 7.30
N TRP A 260 7.67 -17.87 6.74
CA TRP A 260 7.63 -18.28 5.33
C TRP A 260 6.39 -19.11 4.97
N HIS A 261 5.86 -19.88 5.92
CA HIS A 261 4.61 -20.61 5.74
C HIS A 261 3.39 -19.70 5.46
N ARG A 262 3.46 -18.40 5.79
CA ARG A 262 2.39 -17.42 5.55
C ARG A 262 2.56 -16.62 4.25
N ARG A 263 3.64 -16.84 3.49
CA ARG A 263 3.89 -16.14 2.22
C ARG A 263 2.78 -16.32 1.21
N ALA A 264 2.22 -17.51 1.11
CA ALA A 264 1.13 -17.79 0.18
C ALA A 264 -0.15 -17.02 0.55
N GLN A 265 -0.50 -16.96 1.85
CA GLN A 265 -1.64 -16.21 2.33
C GLN A 265 -1.42 -14.69 2.17
N TYR A 266 -0.21 -14.20 2.48
CA TYR A 266 0.16 -12.81 2.24
C TYR A 266 0.01 -12.42 0.76
N ARG A 267 0.57 -13.21 -0.16
CA ARG A 267 0.47 -12.94 -1.60
C ARG A 267 -0.97 -12.86 -2.06
N ARG A 268 -1.81 -13.81 -1.69
CA ARG A 268 -3.25 -13.77 -2.00
C ARG A 268 -3.92 -12.50 -1.47
N TYR A 269 -3.56 -12.09 -0.25
CA TYR A 269 -4.11 -10.86 0.34
C TYR A 269 -3.61 -9.61 -0.42
N ALA A 270 -2.32 -9.53 -0.71
CA ALA A 270 -1.72 -8.43 -1.45
C ALA A 270 -2.30 -8.31 -2.87
N ASP A 271 -2.44 -9.43 -3.58
CA ASP A 271 -3.03 -9.46 -4.92
C ASP A 271 -4.49 -8.96 -4.88
N ALA A 272 -5.28 -9.42 -3.90
CA ALA A 272 -6.65 -8.95 -3.73
C ALA A 272 -6.73 -7.44 -3.45
N MET A 273 -5.80 -6.91 -2.65
CA MET A 273 -5.78 -5.48 -2.32
C MET A 273 -5.37 -4.58 -3.49
N GLN A 274 -4.54 -5.05 -4.42
CA GLN A 274 -4.24 -4.31 -5.66
C GLN A 274 -5.50 -4.06 -6.52
N HIS A 275 -6.47 -4.97 -6.48
CA HIS A 275 -7.74 -4.81 -7.18
C HIS A 275 -8.70 -3.87 -6.43
N LEU A 276 -8.54 -3.70 -5.10
CA LEU A 276 -9.40 -2.85 -4.28
C LEU A 276 -9.36 -1.37 -4.69
N GLU A 277 -8.19 -0.84 -5.06
CA GLU A 277 -8.06 0.54 -5.54
C GLU A 277 -8.88 0.77 -6.81
N ARG A 278 -8.85 -0.19 -7.74
CA ARG A 278 -9.66 -0.12 -8.97
C ARG A 278 -11.15 -0.21 -8.67
N LEU A 279 -11.54 -1.07 -7.71
CA LEU A 279 -12.93 -1.16 -7.26
C LEU A 279 -13.44 0.16 -6.67
N ILE A 280 -12.59 0.89 -5.92
CA ILE A 280 -12.95 2.23 -5.41
C ILE A 280 -13.20 3.20 -6.57
N LEU A 281 -12.42 3.15 -7.65
CA LEU A 281 -12.64 3.99 -8.84
C LEU A 281 -13.98 3.67 -9.50
N TYR A 282 -14.32 2.39 -9.67
CA TYR A 282 -15.61 1.99 -10.23
C TYR A 282 -16.77 2.35 -9.30
N ALA A 283 -16.63 2.20 -7.99
CA ALA A 283 -17.63 2.64 -7.03
C ALA A 283 -17.88 4.15 -7.08
N ARG A 284 -16.83 4.96 -7.23
CA ARG A 284 -16.96 6.42 -7.44
C ARG A 284 -17.67 6.74 -8.75
N SER A 285 -17.38 5.99 -9.82
CA SER A 285 -18.05 6.14 -11.11
C SER A 285 -19.53 5.78 -11.01
N LEU A 286 -19.85 4.64 -10.38
CA LEU A 286 -21.22 4.19 -10.12
C LEU A 286 -22.01 5.24 -9.33
N ALA A 287 -21.46 5.75 -8.22
CA ALA A 287 -22.12 6.75 -7.39
C ALA A 287 -22.41 8.05 -8.18
N ARG A 288 -21.43 8.51 -8.97
CA ARG A 288 -21.60 9.69 -9.83
C ARG A 288 -22.69 9.49 -10.88
N ARG A 289 -22.66 8.36 -11.58
CA ARG A 289 -23.65 8.04 -12.62
C ARG A 289 -25.04 7.85 -12.02
N SER A 290 -25.14 7.24 -10.85
CA SER A 290 -26.39 7.11 -10.11
C SER A 290 -26.98 8.47 -9.74
N ALA A 291 -26.18 9.39 -9.20
CA ALA A 291 -26.61 10.74 -8.90
C ALA A 291 -27.12 11.45 -10.15
N THR A 292 -26.37 11.36 -11.26
CA THR A 292 -26.74 11.99 -12.54
C THR A 292 -28.00 11.37 -13.15
N ALA A 293 -28.12 10.04 -13.18
CA ALA A 293 -29.31 9.36 -13.69
C ALA A 293 -30.57 9.79 -12.93
N LEU A 294 -30.47 9.90 -11.58
CA LEU A 294 -31.57 10.32 -10.75
C LEU A 294 -31.92 11.82 -10.91
N GLN A 295 -30.90 12.68 -11.13
CA GLN A 295 -31.12 14.11 -11.42
C GLN A 295 -31.87 14.36 -12.74
N TYR A 296 -31.61 13.50 -13.74
CA TYR A 296 -32.29 13.57 -15.06
C TYR A 296 -33.52 12.67 -15.16
N ASP A 297 -33.97 12.11 -14.03
CA ASP A 297 -35.15 11.23 -13.93
C ASP A 297 -35.10 10.02 -14.88
N GLU A 298 -33.90 9.48 -15.16
CA GLU A 298 -33.76 8.27 -15.97
C GLU A 298 -34.47 7.07 -15.30
N ALA A 299 -34.95 6.16 -16.15
CA ALA A 299 -35.51 4.90 -15.70
C ALA A 299 -34.44 4.04 -15.01
N VAL A 300 -34.70 3.62 -13.77
CA VAL A 300 -33.85 2.72 -12.99
C VAL A 300 -34.60 1.41 -12.81
N PRO A 301 -34.23 0.35 -13.53
CA PRO A 301 -34.87 -0.95 -13.37
C PRO A 301 -34.54 -1.56 -12.00
N PRO A 302 -35.46 -2.36 -11.40
CA PRO A 302 -35.32 -2.87 -10.05
C PRO A 302 -34.09 -3.78 -9.86
N SER A 303 -33.63 -4.46 -10.89
CA SER A 303 -32.43 -5.30 -10.83
C SER A 303 -31.12 -4.52 -10.75
N LEU A 304 -31.08 -3.23 -11.10
CA LEU A 304 -29.85 -2.42 -11.07
C LEU A 304 -29.39 -2.09 -9.64
N PRO A 305 -30.24 -1.62 -8.69
CA PRO A 305 -29.89 -1.47 -7.28
C PRO A 305 -29.39 -2.77 -6.66
N ASP A 306 -30.05 -3.90 -6.97
CA ASP A 306 -29.66 -5.22 -6.46
C ASP A 306 -28.26 -5.64 -6.97
N ALA A 307 -27.93 -5.36 -8.23
CA ALA A 307 -26.59 -5.60 -8.78
C ALA A 307 -25.51 -4.79 -8.03
N VAL A 308 -25.78 -3.51 -7.71
CA VAL A 308 -24.87 -2.67 -6.93
C VAL A 308 -24.70 -3.20 -5.49
N ALA A 309 -25.77 -3.62 -4.84
CA ALA A 309 -25.71 -4.24 -3.51
C ALA A 309 -24.90 -5.53 -3.52
N ARG A 310 -25.07 -6.37 -4.55
CA ARG A 310 -24.34 -7.62 -4.71
C ARG A 310 -22.83 -7.41 -4.92
N LEU A 311 -22.44 -6.34 -5.60
CA LEU A 311 -21.02 -5.93 -5.68
C LEU A 311 -20.46 -5.66 -4.28
N GLY A 312 -21.20 -4.95 -3.41
CA GLY A 312 -20.83 -4.73 -2.01
C GLY A 312 -20.64 -6.03 -1.22
N ASP A 313 -21.56 -7.00 -1.38
CA ASP A 313 -21.46 -8.32 -0.75
C ASP A 313 -20.20 -9.06 -1.20
N SER A 314 -19.90 -9.01 -2.49
CA SER A 314 -18.73 -9.65 -3.08
C SER A 314 -17.43 -9.08 -2.51
N VAL A 315 -17.33 -7.77 -2.33
CA VAL A 315 -16.17 -7.10 -1.69
C VAL A 315 -16.01 -7.53 -0.23
N ARG A 316 -17.12 -7.62 0.53
CA ARG A 316 -17.10 -8.11 1.91
C ARG A 316 -16.56 -9.54 2.00
N GLU A 317 -16.98 -10.39 1.07
CA GLU A 317 -16.59 -11.80 1.06
C GLU A 317 -15.14 -12.01 0.66
N VAL A 318 -14.60 -11.24 -0.32
CA VAL A 318 -13.15 -11.27 -0.65
C VAL A 318 -12.31 -10.99 0.60
N ARG A 319 -12.64 -9.94 1.36
CA ARG A 319 -11.90 -9.64 2.59
C ARG A 319 -11.97 -10.78 3.59
N ARG A 320 -13.18 -11.37 3.81
CA ARG A 320 -13.37 -12.51 4.71
C ARG A 320 -12.51 -13.69 4.29
N ALA A 321 -12.56 -14.08 3.02
CA ALA A 321 -11.78 -15.19 2.49
C ALA A 321 -10.26 -14.95 2.63
N CYS A 322 -9.79 -13.73 2.36
CA CYS A 322 -8.38 -13.36 2.55
C CYS A 322 -7.94 -13.46 4.02
N ARG A 323 -8.76 -12.96 4.95
CA ARG A 323 -8.49 -12.99 6.39
C ARG A 323 -8.43 -14.41 6.93
N ASP A 324 -9.41 -15.22 6.56
CA ASP A 324 -9.59 -16.56 7.10
C ASP A 324 -8.73 -17.60 6.35
N GLY A 325 -8.12 -17.20 5.21
CA GLY A 325 -7.36 -18.11 4.35
C GLY A 325 -8.23 -19.11 3.60
N ALA A 326 -9.54 -18.82 3.50
CA ALA A 326 -10.53 -19.64 2.81
C ALA A 326 -10.35 -19.59 1.28
N ASP A 327 -11.05 -20.44 0.57
CA ASP A 327 -11.16 -20.34 -0.88
C ASP A 327 -12.10 -19.18 -1.29
N PHE A 328 -12.13 -18.88 -2.56
CA PHE A 328 -12.95 -17.79 -3.11
C PHE A 328 -14.23 -18.29 -3.81
N ALA A 329 -14.68 -19.54 -3.53
CA ALA A 329 -15.85 -20.12 -4.20
C ALA A 329 -17.10 -19.25 -3.98
N ARG A 330 -17.34 -18.82 -2.74
CA ARG A 330 -18.49 -17.95 -2.41
C ARG A 330 -18.38 -16.56 -3.06
N THR A 331 -17.17 -16.00 -3.13
CA THR A 331 -16.95 -14.73 -3.83
C THR A 331 -17.33 -14.85 -5.30
N ARG A 332 -16.87 -15.91 -5.99
CA ARG A 332 -17.16 -16.14 -7.41
C ARG A 332 -18.66 -16.31 -7.66
N GLU A 333 -19.36 -16.96 -6.74
CA GLU A 333 -20.81 -17.12 -6.79
C GLU A 333 -21.53 -15.77 -6.65
N LEU A 334 -21.17 -14.95 -5.67
CA LEU A 334 -21.75 -13.61 -5.49
C LEU A 334 -21.51 -12.71 -6.70
N VAL A 335 -20.31 -12.77 -7.29
CA VAL A 335 -19.99 -12.03 -8.53
C VAL A 335 -20.86 -12.53 -9.70
N ARG A 336 -21.07 -13.83 -9.82
CA ARG A 336 -21.97 -14.42 -10.85
C ARG A 336 -23.39 -13.90 -10.68
N GLU A 337 -23.92 -13.94 -9.46
CA GLU A 337 -25.25 -13.40 -9.12
C GLU A 337 -25.36 -11.90 -9.48
N GLY A 338 -24.32 -11.09 -9.15
CA GLY A 338 -24.25 -9.66 -9.48
C GLY A 338 -24.26 -9.40 -10.98
N ALA A 339 -23.47 -10.18 -11.74
CA ALA A 339 -23.40 -10.07 -13.19
C ALA A 339 -24.74 -10.46 -13.86
N GLU A 340 -25.45 -11.47 -13.34
CA GLU A 340 -26.78 -11.85 -13.80
C GLU A 340 -27.81 -10.73 -13.55
N LEU A 341 -27.76 -10.10 -12.38
CA LEU A 341 -28.59 -8.93 -12.04
C LEU A 341 -28.33 -7.76 -13.00
N ALA A 342 -27.04 -7.45 -13.27
CA ALA A 342 -26.66 -6.43 -14.23
C ALA A 342 -27.12 -6.76 -15.67
N GLY A 343 -27.12 -8.04 -16.04
CA GLY A 343 -27.66 -8.50 -17.31
C GLY A 343 -29.17 -8.34 -17.40
N ARG A 344 -29.91 -8.66 -16.33
CA ARG A 344 -31.37 -8.43 -16.26
C ARG A 344 -31.71 -6.96 -16.35
N ALA A 345 -30.99 -6.09 -15.61
CA ALA A 345 -31.19 -4.65 -15.68
C ALA A 345 -31.04 -4.10 -17.11
N TRP A 346 -30.08 -4.65 -17.86
CA TRP A 346 -29.95 -4.32 -19.29
C TRP A 346 -31.18 -4.71 -20.09
N GLY A 347 -31.70 -5.92 -19.88
CA GLY A 347 -32.89 -6.42 -20.57
C GLY A 347 -34.20 -5.72 -20.18
N GLU A 348 -34.30 -5.19 -18.97
CA GLU A 348 -35.42 -4.38 -18.47
C GLU A 348 -35.49 -2.97 -19.08
N GLY A 349 -34.39 -2.52 -19.71
CA GLY A 349 -34.27 -1.21 -20.33
C GLY A 349 -33.69 -0.16 -19.37
N VAL A 350 -32.62 0.48 -19.79
CA VAL A 350 -31.89 1.52 -19.05
C VAL A 350 -31.62 2.73 -19.95
N GLY A 351 -31.50 3.91 -19.34
CA GLY A 351 -31.01 5.09 -20.04
C GLY A 351 -29.49 5.10 -20.19
N ALA A 352 -28.94 6.17 -20.76
CA ALA A 352 -27.52 6.29 -21.07
C ALA A 352 -26.61 6.15 -19.84
N PHE A 353 -27.01 6.73 -18.71
CA PHE A 353 -26.25 6.58 -17.45
C PHE A 353 -26.40 5.18 -16.86
N GLY A 354 -27.59 4.55 -17.01
CA GLY A 354 -27.82 3.16 -16.63
C GLY A 354 -26.95 2.18 -17.40
N GLU A 355 -26.80 2.34 -18.72
CA GLU A 355 -25.88 1.55 -19.55
C GLU A 355 -24.43 1.66 -19.06
N ALA A 356 -24.03 2.89 -18.74
CA ALA A 356 -22.70 3.15 -18.26
C ALA A 356 -22.46 2.56 -16.85
N MET A 357 -23.48 2.55 -15.95
CA MET A 357 -23.41 1.87 -14.65
C MET A 357 -23.26 0.36 -14.81
N ILE A 358 -23.98 -0.27 -15.72
CA ILE A 358 -23.85 -1.70 -16.02
C ILE A 358 -22.45 -2.03 -16.55
N SER A 359 -21.86 -1.17 -17.38
CA SER A 359 -20.49 -1.33 -17.85
C SER A 359 -19.47 -1.26 -16.70
N ASP A 360 -19.65 -0.32 -15.79
CA ASP A 360 -18.82 -0.19 -14.58
C ASP A 360 -18.96 -1.41 -13.66
N LEU A 361 -20.18 -1.91 -13.44
CA LEU A 361 -20.46 -3.13 -12.66
C LEU A 361 -19.76 -4.35 -13.26
N ARG A 362 -19.91 -4.60 -14.56
CA ARG A 362 -19.23 -5.72 -15.25
C ARG A 362 -17.71 -5.64 -15.13
N THR A 363 -17.15 -4.43 -15.17
CA THR A 363 -15.71 -4.24 -15.02
C THR A 363 -15.28 -4.46 -13.58
N ALA A 364 -16.04 -3.96 -12.59
CA ALA A 364 -15.80 -4.19 -11.17
C ALA A 364 -15.89 -5.69 -10.82
N ASP A 365 -16.88 -6.40 -11.35
CA ASP A 365 -17.05 -7.85 -11.19
C ASP A 365 -15.86 -8.63 -11.77
N SER A 366 -15.36 -8.21 -12.94
CA SER A 366 -14.15 -8.79 -13.53
C SER A 366 -12.90 -8.53 -12.66
N GLU A 367 -12.74 -7.33 -12.09
CA GLU A 367 -11.65 -7.05 -11.15
C GLU A 367 -11.77 -7.87 -9.85
N LEU A 368 -12.98 -8.11 -9.34
CA LEU A 368 -13.20 -9.00 -8.19
C LEU A 368 -12.82 -10.45 -8.50
N LEU A 369 -13.19 -10.99 -9.66
CA LEU A 369 -12.75 -12.31 -10.08
C LEU A 369 -11.23 -12.40 -10.21
N ARG A 370 -10.59 -11.34 -10.72
CA ARG A 370 -9.12 -11.26 -10.77
C ARG A 370 -8.48 -11.22 -9.38
N ALA A 371 -9.11 -10.53 -8.43
CA ALA A 371 -8.71 -10.56 -7.02
C ALA A 371 -8.76 -11.98 -6.41
N THR A 372 -9.58 -12.89 -6.97
CA THR A 372 -9.61 -14.30 -6.58
C THR A 372 -8.57 -15.18 -7.29
N GLY A 373 -7.70 -14.58 -8.11
CA GLY A 373 -6.66 -15.28 -8.87
C GLY A 373 -7.06 -15.74 -10.27
N CYS A 374 -8.26 -15.39 -10.75
CA CYS A 374 -8.66 -15.69 -12.14
C CYS A 374 -7.84 -14.86 -13.14
N GLY A 375 -7.51 -15.44 -14.28
CA GLY A 375 -6.91 -14.72 -15.40
C GLY A 375 -7.87 -13.65 -15.97
N ALA A 376 -7.34 -12.60 -16.59
CA ALA A 376 -8.16 -11.50 -17.13
C ALA A 376 -9.16 -11.96 -18.20
N GLU A 377 -8.76 -12.88 -19.10
CA GLU A 377 -9.64 -13.44 -20.13
C GLU A 377 -10.73 -14.33 -19.53
N GLU A 378 -10.38 -15.15 -18.55
CA GLU A 378 -11.30 -16.01 -17.81
C GLU A 378 -12.34 -15.18 -17.04
N ALA A 379 -11.89 -14.20 -16.25
CA ALA A 379 -12.76 -13.30 -15.49
C ALA A 379 -13.77 -12.57 -16.39
N ASN A 380 -13.28 -11.98 -17.48
CA ASN A 380 -14.15 -11.31 -18.45
C ASN A 380 -15.16 -12.28 -19.11
N GLY A 381 -14.72 -13.49 -19.45
CA GLY A 381 -15.59 -14.54 -20.01
C GLY A 381 -16.67 -14.96 -19.02
N MET A 382 -16.34 -15.14 -17.74
CA MET A 382 -17.31 -15.48 -16.69
C MET A 382 -18.38 -14.40 -16.52
N VAL A 383 -17.99 -13.12 -16.39
CA VAL A 383 -18.92 -12.01 -16.24
C VAL A 383 -19.84 -11.87 -17.48
N ARG A 384 -19.29 -12.01 -18.68
CA ARG A 384 -20.09 -11.91 -19.93
C ARG A 384 -21.12 -13.03 -20.04
N ARG A 385 -20.74 -14.26 -19.74
CA ARG A 385 -21.68 -15.40 -19.76
C ARG A 385 -22.79 -15.22 -18.73
N ALA A 386 -22.44 -14.82 -17.50
CA ALA A 386 -23.40 -14.57 -16.43
C ALA A 386 -24.38 -13.44 -16.79
N ALA A 387 -23.91 -12.38 -17.44
CA ALA A 387 -24.74 -11.28 -17.88
C ALA A 387 -25.62 -11.59 -19.12
N GLY A 388 -25.69 -12.85 -19.58
CA GLY A 388 -26.51 -13.23 -20.72
C GLY A 388 -26.01 -12.71 -22.09
N ALA A 389 -24.81 -12.14 -22.14
CA ALA A 389 -24.18 -11.81 -23.41
C ALA A 389 -23.70 -13.12 -24.05
N GLY A 390 -24.43 -13.61 -25.05
CA GLY A 390 -24.13 -14.84 -25.77
C GLY A 390 -22.68 -14.91 -26.25
N GLU A 391 -22.24 -16.09 -26.67
CA GLU A 391 -20.90 -16.37 -27.21
C GLU A 391 -20.57 -15.48 -28.42
N ALA A 392 -20.34 -14.18 -28.14
CA ALA A 392 -19.71 -13.33 -29.12
C ALA A 392 -18.29 -13.86 -29.31
N GLN A 393 -17.96 -14.20 -30.56
CA GLN A 393 -16.65 -14.69 -30.97
C GLN A 393 -15.53 -13.88 -30.30
N GLU A 394 -14.84 -14.46 -29.33
CA GLU A 394 -13.77 -13.79 -28.59
C GLU A 394 -12.64 -13.45 -29.56
N ARG A 395 -12.56 -12.18 -29.92
CA ARG A 395 -11.35 -11.69 -30.59
C ARG A 395 -10.23 -11.59 -29.56
N PRO A 396 -9.11 -12.26 -29.78
CA PRO A 396 -7.98 -12.16 -28.86
C PRO A 396 -7.57 -10.70 -28.68
N PRO A 397 -7.17 -10.26 -27.47
CA PRO A 397 -6.80 -8.88 -27.19
C PRO A 397 -5.74 -8.39 -28.16
N ALA A 398 -5.76 -7.10 -28.50
CA ALA A 398 -4.87 -6.49 -29.50
C ALA A 398 -3.38 -6.83 -29.27
N ARG A 399 -2.96 -6.90 -27.99
CA ARG A 399 -1.59 -7.29 -27.62
C ARG A 399 -1.26 -8.75 -27.98
N ALA A 400 -2.19 -9.67 -27.86
CA ALA A 400 -1.99 -11.08 -28.25
C ALA A 400 -1.96 -11.23 -29.77
N ARG A 401 -2.74 -10.41 -30.50
CA ARG A 401 -2.69 -10.33 -31.97
C ARG A 401 -1.33 -9.79 -32.43
N MET A 402 -0.81 -8.74 -31.81
CA MET A 402 0.47 -8.15 -32.12
C MET A 402 1.62 -9.15 -31.90
N ARG A 403 1.61 -9.91 -30.80
CA ARG A 403 2.59 -10.97 -30.55
C ARG A 403 2.54 -12.11 -31.58
N ARG A 404 1.33 -12.49 -32.06
CA ARG A 404 1.18 -13.50 -33.13
C ARG A 404 1.68 -12.99 -34.47
N THR A 405 1.46 -11.72 -34.81
CA THR A 405 1.94 -11.10 -36.04
C THR A 405 3.47 -11.00 -36.05
N VAL A 406 4.07 -10.52 -34.94
CA VAL A 406 5.54 -10.45 -34.80
C VAL A 406 6.16 -11.84 -34.86
N ARG A 407 5.55 -12.87 -34.25
CA ARG A 407 6.06 -14.25 -34.33
C ARG A 407 5.93 -14.85 -35.74
N ARG A 408 4.89 -14.50 -36.52
CA ARG A 408 4.78 -14.93 -37.92
C ARG A 408 5.78 -14.23 -38.83
N SER A 409 6.11 -12.97 -38.57
CA SER A 409 7.12 -12.22 -39.32
C SER A 409 8.55 -12.66 -39.00
N ALA A 410 8.76 -13.31 -37.83
CA ALA A 410 10.08 -13.79 -37.39
C ALA A 410 10.39 -15.25 -37.81
N VAL A 411 9.53 -15.92 -38.57
CA VAL A 411 9.84 -17.22 -39.15
C VAL A 411 10.66 -17.00 -40.43
N PRO A 412 11.97 -17.26 -40.47
CA PRO A 412 12.75 -17.15 -41.70
C PRO A 412 12.23 -18.20 -42.69
N SER A 413 11.85 -17.75 -43.86
CA SER A 413 11.52 -18.62 -45.00
C SER A 413 12.73 -19.45 -45.34
N ARG A 414 12.76 -20.70 -44.88
CA ARG A 414 13.67 -21.73 -45.33
C ARG A 414 13.22 -22.23 -46.70
N THR A 415 13.48 -21.49 -47.75
CA THR A 415 13.54 -22.07 -49.11
C THR A 415 14.45 -21.22 -49.98
N GLY A 416 15.57 -21.82 -50.31
CA GLY A 416 16.02 -21.89 -51.63
C GLY A 416 16.89 -20.80 -52.24
N ARG A 417 18.08 -21.21 -52.60
CA ARG A 417 18.94 -20.70 -53.69
C ARG A 417 19.66 -19.36 -53.44
N ARG A 418 20.94 -19.51 -53.17
CA ARG A 418 21.94 -18.46 -53.43
C ARG A 418 21.91 -18.09 -54.91
N PRO A 419 21.73 -16.84 -55.31
CA PRO A 419 22.19 -16.34 -56.58
C PRO A 419 23.66 -15.91 -56.47
N GLY A 420 24.45 -16.21 -57.51
CA GLY A 420 25.87 -15.94 -57.57
C GLY A 420 26.25 -14.48 -57.47
N VAL A 421 27.41 -14.24 -56.96
CA VAL A 421 28.08 -12.95 -56.83
C VAL A 421 28.46 -12.46 -58.23
N PRO A 422 28.03 -11.25 -58.70
CA PRO A 422 28.61 -10.59 -59.87
C PRO A 422 29.81 -9.75 -59.41
N SER A 423 30.90 -9.90 -60.14
CA SER A 423 32.17 -9.19 -60.06
C SER A 423 31.99 -7.66 -60.25
N PRO A 424 32.80 -6.80 -59.63
CA PRO A 424 32.65 -5.35 -59.70
C PRO A 424 33.17 -4.80 -61.04
N ALA A 425 32.30 -4.13 -61.80
CA ALA A 425 32.67 -3.36 -62.98
C ALA A 425 33.31 -2.01 -62.58
N ARG A 426 34.45 -1.73 -63.24
CA ARG A 426 35.24 -0.49 -63.11
C ARG A 426 34.42 0.76 -63.48
N ARG A 427 34.50 1.81 -62.66
CA ARG A 427 34.04 3.16 -62.94
C ARG A 427 35.05 3.92 -63.84
N PRO A 428 34.62 4.68 -64.85
CA PRO A 428 35.46 5.66 -65.53
C PRO A 428 35.56 7.00 -64.75
N PRO A 429 36.58 7.83 -65.06
CA PRO A 429 36.86 9.02 -64.25
C PRO A 429 35.98 10.21 -64.62
N THR A 430 35.50 10.92 -63.64
CA THR A 430 34.75 12.17 -63.76
C THR A 430 35.67 13.33 -64.03
N ARG A 431 35.40 14.06 -65.08
CA ARG A 431 36.02 15.29 -65.53
C ARG A 431 35.57 16.49 -64.65
N ALA A 432 36.57 17.24 -64.22
CA ALA A 432 36.35 18.50 -63.52
C ALA A 432 35.79 19.57 -64.44
N ALA A 433 34.87 20.41 -64.00
CA ALA A 433 34.62 21.70 -64.57
C ALA A 433 34.62 22.76 -63.46
N ARG A 434 35.37 23.80 -63.66
CA ARG A 434 35.52 25.02 -62.85
C ARG A 434 34.64 26.14 -63.43
N PRO A 435 34.59 27.30 -62.84
CA PRO A 435 33.40 28.01 -62.38
C PRO A 435 33.04 29.20 -63.24
N GLY A 436 31.86 29.69 -63.04
CA GLY A 436 31.38 30.99 -63.40
C GLY A 436 30.45 31.48 -62.30
#